data_56fd85eecb62aa85dbeb1857ae7694ed
#
_entry.id   56fd85eecb62aa85dbeb1857ae7694ed
#
_cell.length_a   1.000
_cell.length_b   1.000
_cell.length_c   1.000
_cell.angle_alpha   90.00
_cell.angle_beta   90.00
_cell.angle_gamma   90.00
#
_symmetry.space_group_name_H-M   'P 1'
#
loop_
_entity.id
_entity.type
_entity.pdbx_description
1 polymer ?
#
loop_
_entity_poly.entity_id
_entity_poly.type
_entity_poly.pdbx_seq_one_letter_code
_entity_poly.pdbx_strand_id
1 'polypeptide(L)'
;DGENIKKLKKESLRELIGLVTQDSILFNDSIKNNLLIAKPNATDDELIDCLKIANAWEFVNKLPDGINNNIGDSGNRLSGGQKQRLSIARAVLKNPPILVLDEATSALDSESEKLVQNALDNLMKNKTSIVIAHRLSTIQNADSIIVLDKGKIIESGVHKDLMKKDGIYSNLVKMQSI
;
A
#
# COMPACT_ATOMS: atom_id res chain seq x y z
N ASP A 1 15.38 -12.55 -10.30
CA ASP A 1 15.93 -12.97 -11.59
C ASP A 1 17.29 -13.67 -11.47
N GLY A 2 17.51 -14.38 -10.33
CA GLY A 2 18.74 -15.19 -10.10
C GLY A 2 19.99 -14.40 -9.68
N GLU A 3 19.96 -13.08 -9.71
CA GLU A 3 21.07 -12.27 -9.26
C GLU A 3 21.09 -12.10 -7.72
N ASN A 4 22.29 -12.22 -7.15
CA ASN A 4 22.45 -12.02 -5.71
C ASN A 4 22.32 -10.54 -5.36
N ILE A 5 21.30 -10.18 -4.56
CA ILE A 5 21.01 -8.79 -4.17
C ILE A 5 22.18 -8.08 -3.46
N LYS A 6 23.12 -8.81 -2.84
CA LYS A 6 24.33 -8.24 -2.24
C LYS A 6 25.28 -7.63 -3.26
N LYS A 7 25.16 -8.01 -4.55
CA LYS A 7 25.95 -7.47 -5.64
C LYS A 7 25.33 -6.24 -6.31
N LEU A 8 24.06 -5.96 -6.00
CA LEU A 8 23.33 -4.84 -6.57
C LEU A 8 23.61 -3.55 -5.80
N LYS A 9 23.58 -2.42 -6.50
CA LYS A 9 23.59 -1.11 -5.86
C LYS A 9 22.25 -0.93 -5.09
N LYS A 10 22.33 -0.43 -3.85
CA LYS A 10 21.15 -0.25 -3.01
C LYS A 10 20.12 0.69 -3.65
N GLU A 11 20.56 1.72 -4.33
CA GLU A 11 19.75 2.70 -5.03
C GLU A 11 18.91 2.01 -6.13
N SER A 12 19.57 1.22 -6.99
CA SER A 12 18.88 0.48 -8.06
C SER A 12 17.85 -0.51 -7.52
N LEU A 13 18.16 -1.19 -6.41
CA LEU A 13 17.19 -2.09 -5.77
C LEU A 13 15.98 -1.32 -5.21
N ARG A 14 16.21 -0.16 -4.57
CA ARG A 14 15.14 0.68 -4.02
C ARG A 14 14.25 1.30 -5.09
N GLU A 15 14.78 1.56 -6.27
CA GLU A 15 14.00 2.03 -7.41
C GLU A 15 12.95 1.01 -7.85
N LEU A 16 13.27 -0.28 -7.78
CA LEU A 16 12.38 -1.38 -8.13
C LEU A 16 11.28 -1.64 -7.09
N ILE A 17 11.39 -1.10 -5.88
CA ILE A 17 10.49 -1.39 -4.77
C ILE A 17 9.64 -0.17 -4.44
N GLY A 18 8.34 -0.34 -4.37
CA GLY A 18 7.39 0.59 -3.75
C GLY A 18 6.98 0.08 -2.38
N LEU A 19 7.00 0.95 -1.39
CA LEU A 19 6.61 0.64 -0.03
C LEU A 19 5.39 1.47 0.37
N VAL A 20 4.36 0.81 0.89
CA VAL A 20 3.21 1.45 1.55
C VAL A 20 3.15 0.88 2.97
N THR A 21 3.40 1.73 3.95
CA THR A 21 3.43 1.37 5.37
C THR A 21 2.12 1.74 6.07
N GLN A 22 1.88 1.15 7.23
CA GLN A 22 0.77 1.49 8.12
C GLN A 22 0.76 2.99 8.45
N ASP A 23 1.89 3.53 8.87
CA ASP A 23 2.06 4.95 9.13
C ASP A 23 2.46 5.68 7.84
N SER A 24 1.55 6.50 7.33
CA SER A 24 1.82 7.31 6.15
C SER A 24 2.78 8.45 6.47
N ILE A 25 4.02 8.36 6.01
CA ILE A 25 5.00 9.44 6.17
C ILE A 25 4.70 10.54 5.16
N LEU A 26 4.20 11.68 5.65
CA LEU A 26 3.91 12.88 4.87
C LEU A 26 4.73 14.06 5.42
N PHE A 27 5.15 14.94 4.53
CA PHE A 27 5.96 16.12 4.87
C PHE A 27 5.09 17.37 4.98
N ASN A 28 5.51 18.31 5.81
CA ASN A 28 4.86 19.62 5.93
C ASN A 28 5.09 20.45 4.67
N ASP A 29 4.30 20.13 3.65
CA ASP A 29 4.38 20.75 2.34
C ASP A 29 3.03 20.60 1.60
N SER A 30 2.94 21.03 0.37
CA SER A 30 1.78 20.81 -0.50
C SER A 30 1.60 19.32 -0.85
N ILE A 31 0.39 18.93 -1.25
CA ILE A 31 0.11 17.60 -1.81
C ILE A 31 1.01 17.36 -3.03
N LYS A 32 1.15 18.34 -3.90
CA LYS A 32 2.02 18.27 -5.09
C LYS A 32 3.45 17.91 -4.71
N ASN A 33 4.08 18.65 -3.80
CA ASN A 33 5.46 18.41 -3.39
C ASN A 33 5.61 17.04 -2.69
N ASN A 34 4.61 16.63 -1.91
CA ASN A 34 4.56 15.29 -1.34
C ASN A 34 4.54 14.19 -2.40
N LEU A 35 3.86 14.36 -3.52
CA LEU A 35 3.84 13.40 -4.63
C LEU A 35 5.14 13.44 -5.44
N LEU A 36 5.70 14.61 -5.70
CA LEU A 36 6.93 14.80 -6.47
C LEU A 36 8.16 14.11 -5.84
N ILE A 37 8.13 13.75 -4.56
CA ILE A 37 9.17 12.90 -3.93
C ILE A 37 9.29 11.55 -4.66
N ALA A 38 8.20 11.01 -5.17
CA ALA A 38 8.19 9.73 -5.89
C ALA A 38 8.67 9.88 -7.35
N LYS A 39 8.38 11.01 -8.00
CA LYS A 39 8.76 11.32 -9.38
C LYS A 39 8.92 12.84 -9.53
N PRO A 40 10.15 13.38 -9.37
CA PRO A 40 10.39 14.84 -9.33
C PRO A 40 9.94 15.61 -10.57
N ASN A 41 9.95 14.97 -11.74
CA ASN A 41 9.60 15.60 -13.02
C ASN A 41 8.17 15.24 -13.48
N ALA A 42 7.28 14.79 -12.57
CA ALA A 42 5.91 14.47 -12.94
C ALA A 42 5.13 15.74 -13.32
N THR A 43 4.33 15.65 -14.37
CA THR A 43 3.41 16.71 -14.78
C THR A 43 2.19 16.76 -13.84
N ASP A 44 1.47 17.88 -13.83
CA ASP A 44 0.24 18.00 -13.04
C ASP A 44 -0.82 16.98 -13.47
N ASP A 45 -0.90 16.63 -14.75
CA ASP A 45 -1.80 15.57 -15.23
C ASP A 45 -1.44 14.20 -14.65
N GLU A 46 -0.14 13.85 -14.61
CA GLU A 46 0.32 12.61 -13.98
C GLU A 46 0.00 12.58 -12.47
N LEU A 47 0.11 13.73 -11.78
CA LEU A 47 -0.25 13.86 -10.38
C LEU A 47 -1.77 13.67 -10.17
N ILE A 48 -2.60 14.27 -11.03
CA ILE A 48 -4.05 14.12 -10.97
C ILE A 48 -4.44 12.66 -11.24
N ASP A 49 -3.83 12.01 -12.22
CA ASP A 49 -4.15 10.62 -12.57
C ASP A 49 -3.74 9.64 -11.46
N CYS A 50 -2.58 9.81 -10.82
CA CYS A 50 -2.21 8.98 -9.69
C CYS A 50 -3.15 9.20 -8.48
N LEU A 51 -3.64 10.43 -8.26
CA LEU A 51 -4.63 10.74 -7.23
C LEU A 51 -5.99 10.09 -7.52
N LYS A 52 -6.42 10.05 -8.78
CA LYS A 52 -7.65 9.35 -9.19
C LYS A 52 -7.54 7.84 -8.93
N ILE A 53 -6.45 7.22 -9.36
CA ILE A 53 -6.19 5.77 -9.15
C ILE A 53 -6.18 5.44 -7.65
N ALA A 54 -5.62 6.33 -6.82
CA ALA A 54 -5.57 6.17 -5.37
C ALA A 54 -6.85 6.59 -4.64
N ASN A 55 -7.95 6.88 -5.35
CA ASN A 55 -9.21 7.42 -4.79
C ASN A 55 -9.03 8.68 -3.92
N ALA A 56 -8.00 9.48 -4.21
CA ALA A 56 -7.66 10.69 -3.46
C ALA A 56 -8.16 11.96 -4.14
N TRP A 57 -8.39 11.94 -5.44
CA TRP A 57 -8.72 13.15 -6.22
C TRP A 57 -9.97 13.86 -5.72
N GLU A 58 -10.99 13.12 -5.32
CA GLU A 58 -12.26 13.73 -4.88
C GLU A 58 -12.07 14.67 -3.70
N PHE A 59 -11.31 14.27 -2.67
CA PHE A 59 -11.07 15.15 -1.53
C PHE A 59 -10.05 16.24 -1.85
N VAL A 60 -9.01 15.96 -2.66
CA VAL A 60 -8.00 16.94 -3.05
C VAL A 60 -8.62 18.08 -3.85
N ASN A 61 -9.50 17.77 -4.79
CA ASN A 61 -10.17 18.76 -5.64
C ASN A 61 -11.15 19.66 -4.85
N LYS A 62 -11.58 19.24 -3.66
CA LYS A 62 -12.42 20.04 -2.75
C LYS A 62 -11.61 20.99 -1.85
N LEU A 63 -10.27 20.86 -1.81
CA LEU A 63 -9.42 21.75 -1.04
C LEU A 63 -9.27 23.11 -1.75
N PRO A 64 -9.14 24.22 -1.01
CA PRO A 64 -9.06 25.56 -1.60
C PRO A 64 -8.01 25.70 -2.70
N ASP A 65 -6.81 25.12 -2.49
CA ASP A 65 -5.69 25.21 -3.41
C ASP A 65 -5.43 23.89 -4.16
N GLY A 66 -6.37 22.92 -4.09
CA GLY A 66 -6.26 21.63 -4.77
C GLY A 66 -4.95 20.90 -4.43
N ILE A 67 -4.17 20.51 -5.45
CA ILE A 67 -2.87 19.86 -5.27
C ILE A 67 -1.82 20.75 -4.61
N ASN A 68 -1.96 22.07 -4.65
CA ASN A 68 -1.04 23.01 -4.02
C ASN A 68 -1.38 23.25 -2.54
N ASN A 69 -2.45 22.67 -2.03
CA ASN A 69 -2.85 22.83 -0.64
C ASN A 69 -1.82 22.20 0.32
N ASN A 70 -1.36 23.00 1.30
CA ASN A 70 -0.45 22.52 2.34
C ASN A 70 -1.19 21.65 3.35
N ILE A 71 -0.63 20.46 3.66
CA ILE A 71 -1.25 19.45 4.50
C ILE A 71 -0.81 19.48 5.98
N GLY A 72 0.08 20.40 6.34
CA GLY A 72 0.59 20.56 7.71
C GLY A 72 1.60 19.48 8.13
N ASP A 73 2.07 19.57 9.38
CA ASP A 73 3.05 18.64 9.92
C ASP A 73 2.52 17.22 9.92
N SER A 74 3.26 16.30 9.27
CA SER A 74 2.87 14.90 9.11
C SER A 74 1.43 14.72 8.58
N GLY A 75 0.95 15.70 7.78
CA GLY A 75 -0.39 15.69 7.24
C GLY A 75 -1.50 15.83 8.29
N ASN A 76 -1.27 16.57 9.39
CA ASN A 76 -2.23 16.70 10.51
C ASN A 76 -3.58 17.34 10.13
N ARG A 77 -3.66 17.96 8.94
CA ARG A 77 -4.90 18.51 8.37
C ARG A 77 -5.73 17.48 7.60
N LEU A 78 -5.27 16.24 7.52
CA LEU A 78 -5.90 15.14 6.78
C LEU A 78 -6.35 14.03 7.73
N SER A 79 -7.44 13.35 7.38
CA SER A 79 -7.84 12.12 8.06
C SER A 79 -6.84 10.98 7.79
N GLY A 80 -6.86 9.92 8.62
CA GLY A 80 -6.01 8.73 8.42
C GLY A 80 -6.17 8.12 7.04
N GLY A 81 -7.41 7.94 6.57
CA GLY A 81 -7.70 7.41 5.24
C GLY A 81 -7.25 8.34 4.10
N GLN A 82 -7.28 9.66 4.27
CA GLN A 82 -6.75 10.61 3.30
C GLN A 82 -5.22 10.53 3.20
N LYS A 83 -4.53 10.45 4.35
CA LYS A 83 -3.08 10.25 4.41
C LYS A 83 -2.67 8.96 3.69
N GLN A 84 -3.38 7.88 3.97
CA GLN A 84 -3.10 6.58 3.37
C GLN A 84 -3.28 6.62 1.84
N ARG A 85 -4.35 7.23 1.34
CA ARG A 85 -4.56 7.39 -0.10
C ARG A 85 -3.48 8.24 -0.77
N LEU A 86 -2.92 9.26 -0.10
CA LEU A 86 -1.77 10.00 -0.62
C LEU A 86 -0.49 9.15 -0.65
N SER A 87 -0.28 8.29 0.35
CA SER A 87 0.84 7.34 0.35
C SER A 87 0.72 6.34 -0.81
N ILE A 88 -0.50 5.84 -1.07
CA ILE A 88 -0.80 4.99 -2.22
C ILE A 88 -0.57 5.75 -3.54
N ALA A 89 -1.01 7.01 -3.65
CA ALA A 89 -0.78 7.84 -4.84
C ALA A 89 0.70 7.99 -5.16
N ARG A 90 1.58 8.13 -4.15
CA ARG A 90 3.04 8.10 -4.35
C ARG A 90 3.52 6.77 -4.96
N ALA A 91 3.01 5.65 -4.45
CA ALA A 91 3.38 4.35 -4.98
C ALA A 91 2.86 4.14 -6.41
N VAL A 92 1.66 4.64 -6.73
CA VAL A 92 1.11 4.66 -8.10
C VAL A 92 2.01 5.48 -9.02
N LEU A 93 2.38 6.70 -8.61
CA LEU A 93 3.21 7.61 -9.41
C LEU A 93 4.62 7.06 -9.65
N LYS A 94 5.22 6.40 -8.64
CA LYS A 94 6.50 5.72 -8.76
C LYS A 94 6.43 4.53 -9.72
N ASN A 95 5.30 3.85 -9.77
CA ASN A 95 5.01 2.68 -10.61
C ASN A 95 6.08 1.56 -10.57
N PRO A 96 6.50 1.08 -9.41
CA PRO A 96 7.54 0.07 -9.27
C PRO A 96 7.02 -1.33 -9.66
N PRO A 97 7.89 -2.26 -10.13
CA PRO A 97 7.49 -3.64 -10.42
C PRO A 97 7.23 -4.50 -9.17
N ILE A 98 7.79 -4.13 -8.03
CA ILE A 98 7.65 -4.83 -6.76
C ILE A 98 6.99 -3.91 -5.73
N LEU A 99 5.96 -4.41 -5.05
CA LEU A 99 5.27 -3.70 -3.97
C LEU A 99 5.46 -4.44 -2.65
N VAL A 100 5.70 -3.67 -1.60
CA VAL A 100 5.65 -4.14 -0.21
C VAL A 100 4.60 -3.33 0.51
N LEU A 101 3.54 -3.99 0.97
CA LEU A 101 2.39 -3.38 1.64
C LEU A 101 2.34 -3.88 3.08
N ASP A 102 2.42 -2.96 4.05
CA ASP A 102 2.40 -3.29 5.47
C ASP A 102 1.17 -2.66 6.12
N GLU A 103 0.19 -3.51 6.46
CA GLU A 103 -1.04 -3.17 7.20
C GLU A 103 -1.74 -1.85 6.80
N ALA A 104 -1.84 -1.60 5.51
CA ALA A 104 -2.27 -0.30 4.96
C ALA A 104 -3.74 0.12 5.28
N THR A 105 -4.51 -0.68 6.03
CA THR A 105 -5.94 -0.42 6.30
C THR A 105 -6.31 -0.45 7.78
N SER A 106 -5.38 -0.61 8.71
CA SER A 106 -5.67 -0.60 10.13
C SER A 106 -6.14 0.78 10.61
N ALA A 107 -7.08 0.78 11.56
CA ALA A 107 -7.61 1.98 12.22
C ALA A 107 -8.37 2.99 11.31
N LEU A 108 -8.93 2.54 10.16
CA LEU A 108 -9.78 3.36 9.31
C LEU A 108 -11.27 3.09 9.58
N ASP A 109 -12.10 4.11 9.37
CA ASP A 109 -13.55 3.93 9.29
C ASP A 109 -13.91 3.10 8.04
N SER A 110 -15.10 2.47 8.05
CA SER A 110 -15.51 1.51 7.01
C SER A 110 -15.58 2.10 5.59
N GLU A 111 -15.87 3.40 5.45
CA GLU A 111 -15.91 4.05 4.13
C GLU A 111 -14.50 4.31 3.62
N SER A 112 -13.65 4.92 4.46
CA SER A 112 -12.23 5.14 4.15
C SER A 112 -11.51 3.83 3.83
N GLU A 113 -11.83 2.76 4.56
CA GLU A 113 -11.26 1.44 4.34
C GLU A 113 -11.56 0.92 2.93
N LYS A 114 -12.82 0.98 2.48
CA LYS A 114 -13.21 0.55 1.13
C LYS A 114 -12.44 1.32 0.04
N LEU A 115 -12.30 2.64 0.22
CA LEU A 115 -11.58 3.48 -0.72
C LEU A 115 -10.09 3.13 -0.77
N VAL A 116 -9.47 2.88 0.38
CA VAL A 116 -8.06 2.48 0.48
C VAL A 116 -7.87 1.08 -0.12
N GLN A 117 -8.75 0.11 0.20
CA GLN A 117 -8.65 -1.24 -0.37
C GLN A 117 -8.76 -1.22 -1.90
N ASN A 118 -9.73 -0.51 -2.46
CA ASN A 118 -9.86 -0.36 -3.91
C ASN A 118 -8.61 0.28 -4.55
N ALA A 119 -8.00 1.25 -3.88
CA ALA A 119 -6.77 1.89 -4.34
C ALA A 119 -5.59 0.91 -4.32
N LEU A 120 -5.47 0.08 -3.28
CA LEU A 120 -4.46 -0.98 -3.17
C LEU A 120 -4.65 -2.04 -4.25
N ASP A 121 -5.87 -2.49 -4.49
CA ASP A 121 -6.20 -3.48 -5.52
C ASP A 121 -5.80 -2.96 -6.91
N ASN A 122 -6.05 -1.67 -7.19
CA ASN A 122 -5.61 -1.03 -8.43
C ASN A 122 -4.09 -0.92 -8.53
N LEU A 123 -3.42 -0.59 -7.43
CA LEU A 123 -1.96 -0.47 -7.38
C LEU A 123 -1.27 -1.81 -7.63
N MET A 124 -1.81 -2.92 -7.10
CA MET A 124 -1.24 -4.27 -7.19
C MET A 124 -1.38 -4.92 -8.57
N LYS A 125 -2.28 -4.44 -9.44
CA LYS A 125 -2.51 -5.03 -10.77
C LYS A 125 -1.22 -5.15 -11.57
N ASN A 126 -0.95 -6.37 -12.06
CA ASN A 126 0.24 -6.70 -12.89
C ASN A 126 1.58 -6.43 -12.20
N LYS A 127 1.64 -6.55 -10.87
CA LYS A 127 2.87 -6.35 -10.08
C LYS A 127 3.11 -7.52 -9.13
N THR A 128 4.38 -7.74 -8.80
CA THR A 128 4.72 -8.63 -7.69
C THR A 128 4.47 -7.90 -6.37
N SER A 129 3.52 -8.40 -5.57
CA SER A 129 3.13 -7.75 -4.33
C SER A 129 3.40 -8.66 -3.14
N ILE A 130 4.12 -8.16 -2.15
CA ILE A 130 4.33 -8.78 -0.84
C ILE A 130 3.45 -8.00 0.14
N VAL A 131 2.47 -8.68 0.75
CA VAL A 131 1.50 -8.03 1.63
C VAL A 131 1.61 -8.64 3.03
N ILE A 132 1.91 -7.81 4.02
CA ILE A 132 1.75 -8.16 5.43
C ILE A 132 0.31 -7.81 5.76
N ALA A 133 -0.53 -8.83 5.91
CA ALA A 133 -1.97 -8.64 6.03
C ALA A 133 -2.48 -9.08 7.39
N HIS A 134 -3.27 -8.21 8.00
CA HIS A 134 -4.03 -8.48 9.22
C HIS A 134 -5.52 -8.74 8.95
N ARG A 135 -5.95 -8.64 7.68
CA ARG A 135 -7.35 -8.85 7.27
C ARG A 135 -7.49 -10.02 6.32
N LEU A 136 -8.47 -10.85 6.62
CA LEU A 136 -8.75 -12.07 5.88
C LEU A 136 -9.05 -11.79 4.39
N SER A 137 -9.79 -10.72 4.07
CA SER A 137 -10.12 -10.33 2.70
C SER A 137 -8.89 -10.10 1.80
N THR A 138 -7.81 -9.58 2.38
CA THR A 138 -6.54 -9.35 1.67
C THR A 138 -5.79 -10.66 1.40
N ILE A 139 -5.91 -11.64 2.32
CA ILE A 139 -5.15 -12.89 2.28
C ILE A 139 -5.79 -13.91 1.34
N GLN A 140 -7.13 -13.96 1.29
CA GLN A 140 -7.87 -15.02 0.58
C GLN A 140 -7.57 -15.10 -0.92
N ASN A 141 -7.25 -13.96 -1.54
CA ASN A 141 -7.00 -13.84 -2.98
C ASN A 141 -5.50 -13.89 -3.33
N ALA A 142 -4.62 -14.14 -2.36
CA ALA A 142 -3.19 -14.22 -2.62
C ALA A 142 -2.82 -15.49 -3.39
N ASP A 143 -1.93 -15.38 -4.37
CA ASP A 143 -1.38 -16.51 -5.14
C ASP A 143 -0.57 -17.46 -4.25
N SER A 144 0.04 -16.94 -3.20
CA SER A 144 0.78 -17.71 -2.19
C SER A 144 0.70 -17.04 -0.84
N ILE A 145 0.40 -17.81 0.19
CA ILE A 145 0.34 -17.39 1.59
C ILE A 145 1.50 -18.06 2.32
N ILE A 146 2.21 -17.28 3.12
CA ILE A 146 3.29 -17.77 3.97
C ILE A 146 2.93 -17.46 5.41
N VAL A 147 2.88 -18.49 6.25
CA VAL A 147 2.66 -18.35 7.70
C VAL A 147 4.00 -18.41 8.41
N LEU A 148 4.29 -17.36 9.18
CA LEU A 148 5.54 -17.23 9.93
C LEU A 148 5.27 -17.41 11.43
N ASP A 149 6.09 -18.22 12.10
CA ASP A 149 6.18 -18.29 13.56
C ASP A 149 7.64 -18.29 13.98
N LYS A 150 8.00 -17.44 14.95
CA LYS A 150 9.36 -17.30 15.49
C LYS A 150 10.44 -17.20 14.41
N GLY A 151 10.15 -16.46 13.32
CA GLY A 151 11.08 -16.24 12.21
C GLY A 151 11.23 -17.42 11.25
N LYS A 152 10.40 -18.45 11.36
CA LYS A 152 10.40 -19.63 10.47
C LYS A 152 9.10 -19.74 9.70
N ILE A 153 9.20 -20.19 8.45
CA ILE A 153 8.03 -20.55 7.65
C ILE A 153 7.51 -21.88 8.18
N ILE A 154 6.27 -21.89 8.68
CA ILE A 154 5.62 -23.07 9.24
C ILE A 154 4.57 -23.66 8.30
N GLU A 155 3.90 -22.80 7.53
CA GLU A 155 2.96 -23.22 6.50
C GLU A 155 3.13 -22.32 5.26
N SER A 156 2.90 -22.90 4.08
CA SER A 156 2.81 -22.16 2.84
C SER A 156 1.84 -22.82 1.87
N GLY A 157 1.17 -22.03 1.03
CA GLY A 157 0.21 -22.51 0.04
C GLY A 157 -0.86 -21.47 -0.28
N VAL A 158 -1.89 -21.87 -1.02
CA VAL A 158 -3.06 -21.03 -1.30
C VAL A 158 -4.11 -21.18 -0.21
N HIS A 159 -4.99 -20.19 -0.08
CA HIS A 159 -6.06 -20.17 0.95
C HIS A 159 -6.82 -21.52 1.08
N LYS A 160 -7.31 -22.05 -0.06
CA LYS A 160 -8.10 -23.29 -0.08
C LYS A 160 -7.36 -24.50 0.49
N ASP A 161 -6.07 -24.60 0.21
CA ASP A 161 -5.27 -25.75 0.66
C ASP A 161 -4.87 -25.63 2.12
N LEU A 162 -4.55 -24.43 2.57
CA LEU A 162 -4.23 -24.15 3.97
C LEU A 162 -5.45 -24.34 4.89
N MET A 163 -6.65 -23.98 4.42
CA MET A 163 -7.89 -24.25 5.17
C MET A 163 -8.17 -25.73 5.36
N LYS A 164 -7.81 -26.60 4.38
CA LYS A 164 -7.99 -28.06 4.49
C LYS A 164 -7.02 -28.72 5.46
N LYS A 165 -5.84 -28.11 5.68
CA LYS A 165 -4.80 -28.68 6.58
C LYS A 165 -5.16 -28.59 8.06
N ASP A 166 -6.19 -27.79 8.42
CA ASP A 166 -6.61 -27.51 9.80
C ASP A 166 -5.44 -27.11 10.73
N GLY A 167 -4.48 -26.36 10.16
CA GLY A 167 -3.28 -25.90 10.82
C GLY A 167 -3.41 -24.52 11.45
N ILE A 168 -2.27 -23.85 11.65
CA ILE A 168 -2.23 -22.50 12.26
C ILE A 168 -2.98 -21.50 11.41
N TYR A 169 -2.82 -21.56 10.08
CA TYR A 169 -3.54 -20.67 9.17
C TYR A 169 -5.06 -20.78 9.34
N SER A 170 -5.61 -22.00 9.32
CA SER A 170 -7.06 -22.19 9.43
C SER A 170 -7.60 -21.68 10.77
N ASN A 171 -6.83 -21.84 11.85
CA ASN A 171 -7.19 -21.35 13.18
C ASN A 171 -7.20 -19.81 13.22
N LEU A 172 -6.20 -19.15 12.63
CA LEU A 172 -6.18 -17.67 12.51
C LEU A 172 -7.38 -17.14 11.72
N VAL A 173 -7.73 -17.80 10.62
CA VAL A 173 -8.91 -17.46 9.82
C VAL A 173 -10.19 -17.60 10.60
N LYS A 174 -10.37 -18.72 11.33
CA LYS A 174 -11.56 -18.94 12.18
C LYS A 174 -11.71 -17.87 13.27
N MET A 175 -10.59 -17.41 13.87
CA MET A 175 -10.60 -16.36 14.90
C MET A 175 -11.00 -14.99 14.34
N GLN A 176 -10.72 -14.69 13.08
CA GLN A 176 -11.08 -13.41 12.43
C GLN A 176 -12.50 -13.41 11.86
N SER A 177 -13.16 -14.55 11.77
CA SER A 177 -14.51 -14.70 11.21
C SER A 177 -15.63 -14.60 12.25
N ILE A 178 -15.26 -14.36 13.52
CA ILE A 178 -16.17 -14.11 14.66
C ILE A 178 -16.25 -12.61 14.91
#